data_99fb321cc2c432ac8ee1347c29ee12fc
#
_entry.id   99fb321cc2c432ac8ee1347c29ee12fc
#
_cell.length_a   1.000
_cell.length_b   1.000
_cell.length_c   1.000
_cell.angle_alpha   90.00
_cell.angle_beta   90.00
_cell.angle_gamma   90.00
#
_symmetry.space_group_name_H-M   'P 1'
#
loop_
_entity.id
_entity.type
_entity.pdbx_description
1 polymer ?
#
loop_
_entity_poly.entity_id
_entity_poly.type
_entity_poly.pdbx_seq_one_letter_code
_entity_poly.pdbx_strand_id
1 'polypeptide(L)'
;MAEKTQNTTIAQNKKALHDYFVLESYEAGIELHGTEVKSLRQGKCNLKDAWCSIVDGEIFVNGMHISPYDHGNIFNRDPMRVRKLLMHKKEIMRLLGTTKQQGLTLIPLSVYFKKGRAKVQVGLCKGKKLYDKRDVAAKKEAERNIERSMKERMR
;
A
#
# COMPACT_ATOMS: atom_id res chain seq x y z
N MET A 1 -15.10 -19.35 15.02
CA MET A 1 -14.62 -20.18 13.94
C MET A 1 -13.16 -19.93 13.65
N ALA A 2 -12.45 -20.99 13.37
CA ALA A 2 -10.98 -20.95 13.25
C ALA A 2 -10.46 -19.97 12.21
N GLU A 3 -11.20 -19.74 11.15
CA GLU A 3 -10.78 -18.84 10.08
C GLU A 3 -10.74 -17.37 10.50
N LYS A 4 -11.65 -16.94 11.37
CA LYS A 4 -11.68 -15.55 11.84
C LYS A 4 -10.52 -15.23 12.78
N THR A 5 -10.02 -16.22 13.51
CA THR A 5 -8.89 -16.02 14.44
C THR A 5 -7.55 -16.04 13.72
N GLN A 6 -7.52 -16.52 12.47
CA GLN A 6 -6.29 -16.61 11.69
C GLN A 6 -5.94 -15.30 10.95
N ASN A 7 -6.92 -14.43 10.77
CA ASN A 7 -6.76 -13.18 10.05
C ASN A 7 -6.81 -12.00 11.03
N THR A 8 -5.71 -11.78 11.72
CA THR A 8 -5.62 -10.70 12.70
C THR A 8 -4.90 -9.51 12.07
N THR A 9 -5.62 -8.39 11.91
CA THR A 9 -5.04 -7.14 11.42
C THR A 9 -4.17 -6.52 12.50
N ILE A 10 -2.92 -6.24 12.15
CA ILE A 10 -1.94 -5.65 13.06
C ILE A 10 -1.92 -4.13 12.89
N ALA A 11 -1.90 -3.66 11.66
CA ALA A 11 -1.81 -2.25 11.35
C ALA A 11 -2.58 -1.95 10.06
N GLN A 12 -3.16 -0.75 10.00
CA GLN A 12 -3.82 -0.23 8.80
C GLN A 12 -3.23 1.12 8.44
N ASN A 13 -3.12 1.39 7.15
CA ASN A 13 -2.64 2.67 6.66
C ASN A 13 -3.82 3.61 6.39
N LYS A 14 -4.37 4.16 7.45
CA LYS A 14 -5.53 5.04 7.37
C LYS A 14 -5.25 6.31 6.56
N LYS A 15 -4.03 6.84 6.67
CA LYS A 15 -3.60 8.01 5.92
C LYS A 15 -3.62 7.73 4.42
N ALA A 16 -3.16 6.57 4.00
CA ALA A 16 -3.18 6.19 2.58
C ALA A 16 -4.60 6.06 2.07
N LEU A 17 -5.49 5.45 2.84
CA LEU A 17 -6.89 5.33 2.46
C LEU A 17 -7.59 6.68 2.35
N HIS A 18 -7.13 7.66 3.12
CA HIS A 18 -7.63 9.04 3.06
C HIS A 18 -7.05 9.81 1.87
N ASP A 19 -5.75 9.66 1.59
CA ASP A 19 -5.01 10.46 0.62
C ASP A 19 -5.01 9.87 -0.80
N TYR A 20 -5.37 8.60 -0.94
CA TYR A 20 -5.28 7.88 -2.21
C TYR A 20 -6.57 7.12 -2.53
N PHE A 21 -6.83 6.99 -3.83
CA PHE A 21 -7.82 6.04 -4.32
C PHE A 21 -7.14 4.69 -4.52
N VAL A 22 -7.68 3.64 -3.93
CA VAL A 22 -7.20 2.28 -4.11
C VAL A 22 -7.89 1.68 -5.32
N LEU A 23 -7.14 1.40 -6.38
CA LEU A 23 -7.68 0.85 -7.62
C LEU A 23 -7.72 -0.68 -7.58
N GLU A 24 -6.66 -1.29 -7.09
CA GLU A 24 -6.54 -2.74 -6.94
C GLU A 24 -5.75 -3.04 -5.67
N SER A 25 -5.93 -4.21 -5.11
CA SER A 25 -5.14 -4.66 -3.96
C SER A 25 -4.66 -6.10 -4.16
N TYR A 26 -3.50 -6.40 -3.59
CA TYR A 26 -2.85 -7.70 -3.67
C TYR A 26 -2.36 -8.13 -2.30
N GLU A 27 -2.39 -9.43 -2.04
CA GLU A 27 -1.81 -9.98 -0.82
C GLU A 27 -0.37 -10.40 -1.12
N ALA A 28 0.56 -9.93 -0.29
CA ALA A 28 1.97 -10.28 -0.40
C ALA A 28 2.45 -10.87 0.91
N GLY A 29 3.37 -11.84 0.82
CA GLY A 29 4.15 -12.25 1.98
C GLY A 29 5.21 -11.19 2.28
N ILE A 30 5.83 -11.27 3.43
CA ILE A 30 6.90 -10.35 3.81
C ILE A 30 8.02 -11.11 4.50
N GLU A 31 9.27 -10.84 4.11
CA GLU A 31 10.44 -11.42 4.76
C GLU A 31 10.76 -10.63 6.02
N LEU A 32 10.72 -11.31 7.16
CA LEU A 32 10.95 -10.71 8.46
C LEU A 32 11.97 -11.55 9.26
N HIS A 33 12.69 -10.85 10.14
CA HIS A 33 13.50 -11.51 11.15
C HIS A 33 12.62 -11.88 12.36
N GLY A 34 13.09 -12.81 13.19
CA GLY A 34 12.32 -13.29 14.34
C GLY A 34 11.87 -12.19 15.28
N THR A 35 12.75 -11.21 15.56
CA THR A 35 12.42 -10.06 16.43
C THR A 35 11.34 -9.18 15.84
N GLU A 36 11.32 -9.03 14.52
CA GLU A 36 10.28 -8.28 13.80
C GLU A 36 8.94 -8.97 13.91
N VAL A 37 8.90 -10.29 13.74
CA VAL A 37 7.66 -11.07 13.89
C VAL A 37 7.09 -10.93 15.30
N LYS A 38 7.96 -11.00 16.30
CA LYS A 38 7.53 -10.85 17.71
C LYS A 38 6.95 -9.47 17.98
N SER A 39 7.55 -8.40 17.43
CA SER A 39 7.03 -7.05 17.53
C SER A 39 5.69 -6.91 16.83
N LEU A 40 5.52 -7.51 15.66
CA LEU A 40 4.24 -7.51 14.96
C LEU A 40 3.14 -8.19 15.77
N ARG A 41 3.44 -9.29 16.44
CA ARG A 41 2.48 -9.97 17.31
C ARG A 41 2.02 -9.10 18.47
N GLN A 42 2.84 -8.14 18.87
CA GLN A 42 2.50 -7.15 19.88
C GLN A 42 1.80 -5.91 19.29
N GLY A 43 1.55 -5.90 18.00
CA GLY A 43 0.91 -4.79 17.33
C GLY A 43 1.79 -3.57 17.12
N LYS A 44 3.09 -3.72 17.23
CA LYS A 44 4.05 -2.60 17.16
C LYS A 44 4.52 -2.34 15.73
N CYS A 45 3.59 -1.92 14.87
CA CYS A 45 3.87 -1.62 13.48
C CYS A 45 3.17 -0.33 13.05
N ASN A 46 3.84 0.48 12.26
CA ASN A 46 3.27 1.72 11.72
C ASN A 46 3.56 1.77 10.21
N LEU A 47 2.49 1.98 9.43
CA LEU A 47 2.55 2.08 7.97
C LEU A 47 2.47 3.51 7.45
N LYS A 48 2.40 4.49 8.34
CA LYS A 48 2.29 5.89 7.94
C LYS A 48 3.47 6.27 7.05
N ASP A 49 3.17 6.84 5.90
CA ASP A 49 4.15 7.25 4.89
C ASP A 49 4.97 6.10 4.28
N ALA A 50 4.53 4.86 4.47
CA ALA A 50 5.16 3.71 3.83
C ALA A 50 4.77 3.61 2.35
N TRP A 51 5.66 3.08 1.55
CA TRP A 51 5.39 2.84 0.12
C TRP A 51 6.13 1.58 -0.34
N CYS A 52 5.71 1.06 -1.48
CA CYS A 52 6.37 -0.09 -2.08
C CYS A 52 7.11 0.32 -3.35
N SER A 53 8.23 -0.33 -3.60
CA SER A 53 9.02 -0.12 -4.81
C SER A 53 9.36 -1.45 -5.45
N ILE A 54 9.54 -1.44 -6.77
CA ILE A 54 9.95 -2.61 -7.53
C ILE A 54 11.33 -2.34 -8.10
N VAL A 55 12.30 -3.18 -7.73
CA VAL A 55 13.69 -3.08 -8.17
C VAL A 55 14.15 -4.46 -8.62
N ASP A 56 14.67 -4.54 -9.84
CA ASP A 56 15.20 -5.79 -10.41
C ASP A 56 14.21 -6.97 -10.36
N GLY A 57 12.93 -6.67 -10.60
CA GLY A 57 11.88 -7.69 -10.62
C GLY A 57 11.42 -8.15 -9.25
N GLU A 58 11.85 -7.48 -8.19
CA GLU A 58 11.44 -7.79 -6.82
C GLU A 58 10.74 -6.57 -6.20
N ILE A 59 9.78 -6.82 -5.30
CA ILE A 59 9.02 -5.76 -4.65
C ILE A 59 9.45 -5.62 -3.19
N PHE A 60 9.62 -4.37 -2.76
CA PHE A 60 10.07 -4.02 -1.41
C PHE A 60 9.11 -3.03 -0.78
N VAL A 61 9.00 -3.10 0.56
CA VAL A 61 8.28 -2.09 1.32
C VAL A 61 9.28 -1.17 2.03
N ASN A 62 9.08 0.14 1.85
CA ASN A 62 9.92 1.18 2.43
C ASN A 62 9.09 2.01 3.41
N GLY A 63 9.74 2.54 4.44
CA GLY A 63 9.07 3.40 5.40
C GLY A 63 8.12 2.69 6.36
N MET A 64 8.13 1.37 6.39
CA MET A 64 7.37 0.59 7.35
C MET A 64 8.14 0.49 8.66
N HIS A 65 7.58 1.04 9.71
CA HIS A 65 8.19 1.03 11.03
C HIS A 65 7.73 -0.21 11.80
N ILE A 66 8.69 -1.01 12.24
CA ILE A 66 8.45 -2.11 13.19
C ILE A 66 9.32 -1.85 14.39
N SER A 67 8.70 -1.59 15.55
CA SER A 67 9.43 -1.25 16.78
C SER A 67 10.39 -2.38 17.20
N PRO A 68 11.54 -2.04 17.78
CA PRO A 68 12.44 -3.07 18.30
C PRO A 68 11.73 -3.93 19.35
N TYR A 69 12.02 -5.22 19.35
CA TYR A 69 11.49 -6.13 20.34
C TYR A 69 12.24 -5.94 21.65
N ASP A 70 11.53 -5.74 22.75
CA ASP A 70 12.13 -5.40 24.05
C ASP A 70 13.14 -6.41 24.56
N HIS A 71 12.94 -7.69 24.21
CA HIS A 71 13.83 -8.79 24.61
C HIS A 71 14.79 -9.21 23.51
N GLY A 72 14.82 -8.47 22.39
CA GLY A 72 15.66 -8.84 21.24
C GLY A 72 17.09 -8.38 21.33
N ASN A 73 17.34 -7.26 22.02
CA ASN A 73 18.68 -6.67 22.21
C ASN A 73 19.50 -6.61 20.92
N ILE A 74 20.60 -7.36 20.85
CA ILE A 74 21.51 -7.40 19.70
C ILE A 74 20.88 -8.00 18.43
N PHE A 75 19.79 -8.75 18.57
CA PHE A 75 19.11 -9.37 17.43
C PHE A 75 18.09 -8.46 16.79
N ASN A 76 17.85 -7.28 17.36
CA ASN A 76 16.94 -6.31 16.77
C ASN A 76 17.52 -5.74 15.48
N ARG A 77 16.64 -5.49 14.51
CA ARG A 77 16.98 -4.86 13.24
C ARG A 77 16.56 -3.39 13.26
N ASP A 78 17.06 -2.62 12.30
CA ASP A 78 16.64 -1.24 12.12
C ASP A 78 15.11 -1.20 11.98
N PRO A 79 14.41 -0.39 12.81
CA PRO A 79 12.94 -0.29 12.73
C PRO A 79 12.42 0.10 11.36
N MET A 80 13.19 0.88 10.60
CA MET A 80 12.82 1.36 9.27
C MET A 80 13.48 0.57 8.13
N ARG A 81 13.99 -0.60 8.42
CA ARG A 81 14.65 -1.45 7.44
C ARG A 81 13.74 -1.70 6.22
N VAL A 82 14.31 -1.60 5.03
CA VAL A 82 13.61 -1.98 3.80
C VAL A 82 13.39 -3.50 3.83
N ARG A 83 12.17 -3.92 3.60
CA ARG A 83 11.79 -5.33 3.68
C ARG A 83 11.27 -5.83 2.34
N LYS A 84 11.69 -7.03 1.99
CA LYS A 84 11.25 -7.65 0.74
C LYS A 84 9.86 -8.24 0.91
N LEU A 85 8.99 -7.97 -0.05
CA LEU A 85 7.69 -8.60 -0.13
C LEU A 85 7.75 -9.82 -1.05
N LEU A 86 6.92 -10.80 -0.77
CA LEU A 86 6.88 -12.05 -1.51
C LEU A 86 5.60 -12.10 -2.34
N MET A 87 5.74 -11.89 -3.64
CA MET A 87 4.64 -11.95 -4.60
C MET A 87 5.06 -12.78 -5.80
N HIS A 88 4.10 -13.27 -6.55
CA HIS A 88 4.38 -13.95 -7.80
C HIS A 88 5.01 -12.99 -8.80
N LYS A 89 6.01 -13.45 -9.52
CA LYS A 89 6.75 -12.62 -10.45
C LYS A 89 5.85 -12.01 -11.53
N LYS A 90 4.83 -12.73 -11.97
CA LYS A 90 3.83 -12.23 -12.92
C LYS A 90 3.09 -11.01 -12.37
N GLU A 91 2.71 -11.06 -11.10
CA GLU A 91 2.02 -9.95 -10.45
C GLU A 91 2.94 -8.74 -10.31
N ILE A 92 4.21 -8.96 -9.92
CA ILE A 92 5.20 -7.90 -9.79
C ILE A 92 5.43 -7.21 -11.13
N MET A 93 5.60 -7.97 -12.20
CA MET A 93 5.84 -7.40 -13.54
C MET A 93 4.63 -6.64 -14.06
N ARG A 94 3.42 -7.15 -13.79
CA ARG A 94 2.18 -6.45 -14.13
C ARG A 94 2.07 -5.12 -13.40
N LEU A 95 2.35 -5.11 -12.10
CA LEU A 95 2.33 -3.90 -11.30
C LEU A 95 3.38 -2.89 -11.77
N LEU A 96 4.57 -3.36 -12.11
CA LEU A 96 5.62 -2.49 -12.64
C LEU A 96 5.17 -1.78 -13.90
N GLY A 97 4.59 -2.51 -14.85
CA GLY A 97 4.08 -1.93 -16.08
C GLY A 97 2.97 -0.92 -15.83
N THR A 98 2.01 -1.28 -14.99
CA THR A 98 0.86 -0.42 -14.69
C THR A 98 1.28 0.87 -13.98
N THR A 99 2.19 0.78 -13.01
CA THR A 99 2.66 1.96 -12.28
C THR A 99 3.41 2.92 -13.19
N LYS A 100 4.25 2.40 -14.08
CA LYS A 100 4.99 3.24 -15.03
C LYS A 100 4.09 3.92 -16.05
N GLN A 101 3.13 3.19 -16.60
CA GLN A 101 2.25 3.71 -17.64
C GLN A 101 1.26 4.73 -17.13
N GLN A 102 0.72 4.52 -15.94
CA GLN A 102 -0.35 5.35 -15.39
C GLN A 102 0.06 6.28 -14.26
N GLY A 103 1.34 6.27 -13.89
CA GLY A 103 1.83 7.11 -12.80
C GLY A 103 1.22 6.77 -11.45
N LEU A 104 0.93 5.50 -11.22
CA LEU A 104 0.34 5.03 -9.97
C LEU A 104 1.40 4.69 -8.93
N THR A 105 0.99 4.60 -7.69
CA THR A 105 1.86 4.32 -6.55
C THR A 105 1.44 3.04 -5.87
N LEU A 106 2.41 2.26 -5.43
CA LEU A 106 2.17 1.06 -4.63
C LEU A 106 2.33 1.41 -3.15
N ILE A 107 1.31 1.13 -2.35
CA ILE A 107 1.28 1.48 -0.93
C ILE A 107 0.83 0.28 -0.12
N PRO A 108 1.53 -0.04 1.00
CA PRO A 108 1.04 -1.06 1.90
C PRO A 108 -0.17 -0.51 2.66
N LEU A 109 -1.32 -1.16 2.50
CA LEU A 109 -2.58 -0.72 3.09
C LEU A 109 -2.80 -1.30 4.48
N SER A 110 -2.38 -2.53 4.69
CA SER A 110 -2.52 -3.19 5.99
C SER A 110 -1.48 -4.29 6.15
N VAL A 111 -1.21 -4.62 7.41
CA VAL A 111 -0.39 -5.76 7.79
C VAL A 111 -1.24 -6.65 8.68
N TYR A 112 -1.25 -7.94 8.43
CA TYR A 112 -2.06 -8.89 9.16
C TYR A 112 -1.39 -10.25 9.20
N PHE A 113 -1.83 -11.09 10.14
CA PHE A 113 -1.43 -12.49 10.16
C PHE A 113 -2.52 -13.34 9.52
N LYS A 114 -2.08 -14.24 8.65
CA LYS A 114 -2.94 -15.23 8.02
C LYS A 114 -2.27 -16.59 8.14
N LYS A 115 -2.94 -17.52 8.80
CA LYS A 115 -2.40 -18.87 9.06
C LYS A 115 -0.99 -18.81 9.72
N GLY A 116 -0.82 -17.90 10.68
CA GLY A 116 0.42 -17.74 11.42
C GLY A 116 1.54 -17.02 10.66
N ARG A 117 1.30 -16.55 9.44
CA ARG A 117 2.29 -15.84 8.64
C ARG A 117 1.90 -14.38 8.46
N ALA A 118 2.89 -13.50 8.54
CA ALA A 118 2.67 -12.08 8.29
C ALA A 118 2.42 -11.84 6.81
N LYS A 119 1.38 -11.08 6.52
CA LYS A 119 1.01 -10.69 5.15
C LYS A 119 0.82 -9.19 5.09
N VAL A 120 1.04 -8.64 3.91
CA VAL A 120 0.85 -7.22 3.64
C VAL A 120 -0.15 -7.09 2.49
N GLN A 121 -1.17 -6.27 2.68
CA GLN A 121 -2.06 -5.90 1.59
C GLN A 121 -1.43 -4.73 0.85
N VAL A 122 -1.03 -4.95 -0.39
CA VAL A 122 -0.43 -3.93 -1.25
C VAL A 122 -1.51 -3.34 -2.12
N GLY A 123 -1.65 -2.02 -2.09
CA GLY A 123 -2.62 -1.31 -2.91
C GLY A 123 -1.97 -0.61 -4.09
N LEU A 124 -2.60 -0.74 -5.25
CA LEU A 124 -2.28 0.06 -6.42
C LEU A 124 -3.11 1.33 -6.33
N CYS A 125 -2.47 2.46 -6.07
CA CYS A 125 -3.14 3.68 -5.62
C CYS A 125 -2.89 4.87 -6.52
N LYS A 126 -3.88 5.75 -6.60
CA LYS A 126 -3.83 7.03 -7.30
C LYS A 126 -4.01 8.16 -6.29
N GLY A 127 -3.12 9.15 -6.30
CA GLY A 127 -3.16 10.23 -5.33
C GLY A 127 -4.37 11.14 -5.48
N LYS A 128 -5.12 11.32 -4.41
CA LYS A 128 -6.28 12.21 -4.37
C LYS A 128 -5.90 13.67 -4.46
N LYS A 129 -4.79 14.06 -3.83
CA LYS A 129 -4.36 15.47 -3.81
C LYS A 129 -4.09 16.02 -5.21
N LEU A 130 -3.36 15.27 -6.02
CA LEU A 130 -3.14 15.65 -7.41
C LEU A 130 -4.44 15.58 -8.22
N TYR A 131 -5.25 14.57 -7.93
CA TYR A 131 -6.54 14.41 -8.56
C TYR A 131 -7.48 15.54 -8.19
N ASP A 132 -7.59 15.87 -6.89
CA ASP A 132 -8.51 16.91 -6.41
C ASP A 132 -8.10 18.32 -6.86
N LYS A 133 -6.80 18.64 -6.86
CA LYS A 133 -6.32 19.98 -7.21
C LYS A 133 -6.24 20.23 -8.70
N ARG A 134 -5.98 19.20 -9.51
CA ARG A 134 -5.79 19.35 -10.96
C ARG A 134 -6.85 18.63 -11.77
N ASP A 135 -7.05 17.34 -11.48
CA ASP A 135 -7.94 16.51 -12.30
C ASP A 135 -9.40 16.73 -11.99
N VAL A 136 -9.77 16.93 -10.73
CA VAL A 136 -11.17 17.23 -10.36
C VAL A 136 -11.57 18.60 -10.89
N ALA A 137 -10.71 19.61 -10.75
CA ALA A 137 -10.97 20.94 -11.30
C ALA A 137 -11.04 20.89 -12.82
N ALA A 138 -10.09 20.24 -13.46
CA ALA A 138 -10.09 20.08 -14.91
C ALA A 138 -11.30 19.29 -15.41
N LYS A 139 -11.67 18.24 -14.69
CA LYS A 139 -12.85 17.43 -15.02
C LYS A 139 -14.14 18.24 -14.89
N LYS A 140 -14.26 19.03 -13.83
CA LYS A 140 -15.42 19.92 -13.65
C LYS A 140 -15.51 20.96 -14.75
N GLU A 141 -14.40 21.55 -15.13
CA GLU A 141 -14.37 22.50 -16.25
C GLU A 141 -14.73 21.83 -17.57
N ALA A 142 -14.20 20.66 -17.84
CA ALA A 142 -14.54 19.90 -19.03
C ALA A 142 -16.03 19.55 -19.07
N GLU A 143 -16.60 19.14 -17.96
CA GLU A 143 -18.03 18.87 -17.85
C GLU A 143 -18.88 20.14 -18.11
N ARG A 144 -18.49 21.28 -17.54
CA ARG A 144 -19.15 22.54 -17.76
C ARG A 144 -19.09 22.95 -19.21
N ASN A 145 -17.95 22.79 -19.86
CA ASN A 145 -17.78 23.12 -21.28
C ASN A 145 -18.61 22.21 -22.16
N ILE A 146 -18.71 20.94 -21.83
CA ILE A 146 -19.57 20.00 -22.55
C ILE A 146 -21.03 20.39 -22.41
N GLU A 147 -21.48 20.74 -21.20
CA GLU A 147 -22.83 21.18 -20.94
C GLU A 147 -23.17 22.44 -21.72
N ARG A 148 -22.26 23.43 -21.76
CA ARG A 148 -22.42 24.63 -22.54
C ARG A 148 -22.56 24.35 -24.05
N SER A 149 -21.70 23.49 -24.55
CA SER A 149 -21.73 23.08 -25.95
C SER A 149 -23.04 22.40 -26.32
N MET A 150 -23.52 21.52 -25.41
CA MET A 150 -24.80 20.85 -25.60
C MET A 150 -25.97 21.82 -25.60
N LYS A 151 -25.98 22.79 -24.68
CA LYS A 151 -27.03 23.81 -24.62
C LYS A 151 -27.05 24.69 -25.86
N GLU A 152 -25.87 25.05 -26.36
CA GLU A 152 -25.77 25.82 -27.60
C GLU A 152 -26.24 25.05 -28.81
N ARG A 153 -25.97 23.74 -28.87
CA ARG A 153 -26.44 22.88 -29.96
C ARG A 153 -27.95 22.65 -29.94
N MET A 154 -28.55 22.72 -28.76
CA MET A 154 -30.00 22.53 -28.59
C MET A 154 -30.81 23.81 -28.85
N ARG A 155 -30.15 24.95 -28.97
CA ARG A 155 -30.78 26.19 -29.33
C ARG A 155 -30.82 26.30 -30.86
#